data_502049c999f4ce04bdb27dc59de10f7c
#
_entry.id   502049c999f4ce04bdb27dc59de10f7c
#
_cell.length_a   1.000
_cell.length_b   1.000
_cell.length_c   1.000
_cell.angle_alpha   90.00
_cell.angle_beta   90.00
_cell.angle_gamma   90.00
#
_symmetry.space_group_name_H-M   'P 1'
#
loop_
_entity.id
_entity.type
_entity.pdbx_description
1 polymer ?
#
loop_
_entity_poly.entity_id
_entity_poly.type
_entity_poly.pdbx_seq_one_letter_code
_entity_poly.pdbx_strand_id
1 'polypeptide(L)'
;DRVIFVIPHDNKVLVGTTEVLPEEDYFDMKPKQSEIDYLLSCLKQYFPNVLLAEKDILSSFAGVRPLVKEDSSSNLGKTTRDHKVFRPLSNIYSIVGGKYTTFRVMGQEITRNLVLKKGFSYNSNLTKRPLRQKKYALQGKNDEIGTEVINGILENEKVKTFHDLVVRRLGVPGKSHWKQSVCFDDFFIN
;
A
#
# COMPACT_ATOMS: atom_id res chain seq x y z
N ASP A 1 -2.48 4.53 -24.29
CA ASP A 1 -3.09 3.33 -23.70
C ASP A 1 -2.59 3.16 -22.28
N ARG A 2 -3.51 3.08 -21.34
CA ARG A 2 -3.21 2.82 -19.93
C ARG A 2 -3.58 1.38 -19.60
N VAL A 3 -2.72 0.69 -18.87
CA VAL A 3 -3.02 -0.64 -18.36
C VAL A 3 -3.93 -0.51 -17.16
N ILE A 4 -5.06 -1.21 -17.19
CA ILE A 4 -5.98 -1.33 -16.08
C ILE A 4 -5.90 -2.75 -15.54
N PHE A 5 -5.81 -2.86 -14.24
CA PHE A 5 -5.82 -4.14 -13.53
C PHE A 5 -7.22 -4.45 -13.05
N VAL A 6 -7.64 -5.67 -13.24
CA VAL A 6 -8.87 -6.24 -12.68
C VAL A 6 -8.44 -7.50 -11.93
N ILE A 7 -8.31 -7.39 -10.62
CA ILE A 7 -7.67 -8.40 -9.77
C ILE A 7 -8.72 -9.02 -8.85
N PRO A 8 -8.97 -10.32 -8.94
CA PRO A 8 -9.78 -11.01 -7.94
C PRO A 8 -9.15 -10.87 -6.54
N HIS A 9 -9.97 -10.55 -5.55
CA HIS A 9 -9.57 -10.41 -4.16
C HIS A 9 -10.69 -10.95 -3.27
N ASP A 10 -10.52 -12.15 -2.77
CA ASP A 10 -11.57 -12.94 -2.12
C ASP A 10 -12.82 -13.06 -3.02
N ASN A 11 -14.00 -12.67 -2.51
CA ASN A 11 -15.24 -12.64 -3.28
C ASN A 11 -15.52 -11.28 -3.97
N LYS A 12 -14.49 -10.45 -4.14
CA LYS A 12 -14.55 -9.10 -4.68
C LYS A 12 -13.54 -8.92 -5.80
N VAL A 13 -13.55 -7.76 -6.42
CA VAL A 13 -12.60 -7.39 -7.47
C VAL A 13 -11.98 -6.04 -7.14
N LEU A 14 -10.67 -5.96 -7.19
CA LEU A 14 -9.91 -4.72 -7.10
C LEU A 14 -9.65 -4.19 -8.51
N VAL A 15 -10.09 -2.96 -8.78
CA VAL A 15 -9.93 -2.33 -10.09
C VAL A 15 -9.08 -1.08 -9.97
N GLY A 16 -8.13 -0.89 -10.86
CA GLY A 16 -7.24 0.27 -10.94
C GLY A 16 -6.16 0.06 -12.01
N THR A 17 -5.37 1.04 -12.25
CA THR A 17 -5.16 2.29 -11.52
C THR A 17 -5.45 3.48 -12.41
N THR A 18 -5.78 4.61 -11.79
CA THR A 18 -5.64 5.93 -12.39
C THR A 18 -4.33 6.56 -11.89
N GLU A 19 -3.90 7.64 -12.52
CA GLU A 19 -2.72 8.39 -12.12
C GLU A 19 -2.91 9.85 -12.52
N VAL A 20 -3.03 10.71 -11.52
CA VAL A 20 -3.22 12.15 -11.68
C VAL A 20 -2.25 12.90 -10.77
N LEU A 21 -1.94 14.13 -11.13
CA LEU A 21 -1.18 15.01 -10.22
C LEU A 21 -2.08 15.38 -9.04
N PRO A 22 -1.59 15.27 -7.81
CA PRO A 22 -2.33 15.72 -6.65
C PRO A 22 -2.40 17.26 -6.65
N GLU A 23 -3.57 17.80 -6.32
CA GLU A 23 -3.81 19.24 -6.22
C GLU A 23 -3.86 19.69 -4.75
N GLU A 24 -3.95 18.76 -3.80
CA GLU A 24 -4.23 18.99 -2.38
C GLU A 24 -3.25 18.22 -1.47
N ASP A 25 -3.53 18.23 -0.17
CA ASP A 25 -2.74 17.59 0.88
C ASP A 25 -2.47 16.10 0.58
N TYR A 26 -1.19 15.75 0.58
CA TYR A 26 -0.72 14.39 0.33
C TYR A 26 -1.07 13.38 1.43
N PHE A 27 -1.56 13.83 2.58
CA PHE A 27 -1.84 12.96 3.73
C PHE A 27 -3.27 12.41 3.76
N ASP A 28 -4.25 13.09 3.14
CA ASP A 28 -5.66 12.64 3.07
C ASP A 28 -6.15 12.52 1.62
N MET A 29 -5.40 11.81 0.79
CA MET A 29 -5.74 11.61 -0.61
C MET A 29 -6.97 10.75 -0.78
N LYS A 30 -7.93 11.25 -1.58
CA LYS A 30 -9.12 10.51 -1.99
C LYS A 30 -9.20 10.46 -3.52
N PRO A 31 -9.78 9.40 -4.11
CA PRO A 31 -10.02 9.36 -5.54
C PRO A 31 -11.03 10.44 -5.92
N LYS A 32 -10.81 11.11 -7.05
CA LYS A 32 -11.79 12.03 -7.64
C LYS A 32 -12.91 11.22 -8.32
N GLN A 33 -14.11 11.77 -8.36
CA GLN A 33 -15.24 11.13 -9.06
C GLN A 33 -14.90 10.81 -10.52
N SER A 34 -14.20 11.71 -11.20
CA SER A 34 -13.76 11.50 -12.59
C SER A 34 -12.84 10.27 -12.78
N GLU A 35 -12.07 9.90 -11.77
CA GLU A 35 -11.23 8.71 -11.80
C GLU A 35 -12.06 7.44 -11.63
N ILE A 36 -13.06 7.49 -10.77
CA ILE A 36 -14.05 6.41 -10.57
C ILE A 36 -14.83 6.18 -11.86
N ASP A 37 -15.37 7.24 -12.46
CA ASP A 37 -16.13 7.20 -13.69
C ASP A 37 -15.31 6.64 -14.86
N TYR A 38 -14.05 7.04 -14.94
CA TYR A 38 -13.11 6.50 -15.91
C TYR A 38 -12.93 4.99 -15.75
N LEU A 39 -12.69 4.49 -14.54
CA LEU A 39 -12.53 3.04 -14.30
C LEU A 39 -13.81 2.27 -14.61
N LEU A 40 -14.98 2.80 -14.23
CA LEU A 40 -16.26 2.20 -14.57
C LEU A 40 -16.48 2.15 -16.08
N SER A 41 -16.11 3.21 -16.82
CA SER A 41 -16.24 3.26 -18.28
C SER A 41 -15.33 2.20 -18.95
N CYS A 42 -14.12 2.04 -18.46
CA CYS A 42 -13.21 1.00 -18.94
C CYS A 42 -13.77 -0.41 -18.67
N LEU A 43 -14.30 -0.66 -17.49
CA LEU A 43 -14.91 -1.94 -17.18
C LEU A 43 -16.10 -2.25 -18.09
N LYS A 44 -16.96 -1.28 -18.37
CA LYS A 44 -18.08 -1.44 -19.32
C LYS A 44 -17.61 -1.79 -20.73
N GLN A 45 -16.49 -1.23 -21.15
CA GLN A 45 -15.90 -1.51 -22.46
C GLN A 45 -15.37 -2.95 -22.55
N TYR A 46 -14.65 -3.41 -21.52
CA TYR A 46 -14.03 -4.75 -21.52
C TYR A 46 -14.98 -5.85 -21.08
N PHE A 47 -16.00 -5.54 -20.31
CA PHE A 47 -17.00 -6.47 -19.79
C PHE A 47 -18.44 -6.00 -20.11
N PRO A 48 -18.83 -5.91 -21.39
CA PRO A 48 -20.09 -5.30 -21.79
C PRO A 48 -21.34 -6.01 -21.25
N ASN A 49 -21.22 -7.28 -20.92
CA ASN A 49 -22.31 -8.10 -20.38
C ASN A 49 -22.47 -7.98 -18.84
N VAL A 50 -21.59 -7.22 -18.17
CA VAL A 50 -21.66 -7.03 -16.73
C VAL A 50 -22.25 -5.66 -16.44
N LEU A 51 -23.42 -5.65 -15.79
CA LEU A 51 -24.07 -4.42 -15.37
C LEU A 51 -23.41 -3.90 -14.09
N LEU A 52 -22.47 -2.96 -14.27
CA LEU A 52 -21.79 -2.30 -13.16
C LEU A 52 -22.28 -0.86 -13.00
N ALA A 53 -22.54 -0.47 -11.77
CA ALA A 53 -22.92 0.86 -11.38
C ALA A 53 -22.15 1.33 -10.13
N GLU A 54 -22.21 2.59 -9.82
CA GLU A 54 -21.54 3.18 -8.65
C GLU A 54 -21.93 2.51 -7.31
N LYS A 55 -23.19 2.07 -7.20
CA LYS A 55 -23.69 1.32 -6.02
C LYS A 55 -22.94 0.01 -5.75
N ASP A 56 -22.28 -0.55 -6.76
CA ASP A 56 -21.53 -1.80 -6.66
C ASP A 56 -20.11 -1.57 -6.13
N ILE A 57 -19.71 -0.30 -5.97
CA ILE A 57 -18.42 0.08 -5.40
C ILE A 57 -18.49 -0.04 -3.87
N LEU A 58 -17.74 -0.98 -3.33
CA LEU A 58 -17.68 -1.20 -1.88
C LEU A 58 -16.78 -0.18 -1.19
N SER A 59 -15.66 0.18 -1.81
CA SER A 59 -14.74 1.21 -1.33
C SER A 59 -13.84 1.72 -2.45
N SER A 60 -13.27 2.90 -2.25
CA SER A 60 -12.26 3.48 -3.11
C SER A 60 -11.15 4.09 -2.26
N PHE A 61 -9.93 4.07 -2.76
CA PHE A 61 -8.79 4.67 -2.08
C PHE A 61 -7.78 5.24 -3.08
N ALA A 62 -7.01 6.21 -2.63
CA ALA A 62 -5.89 6.78 -3.37
C ALA A 62 -4.63 6.76 -2.53
N GLY A 63 -3.49 6.91 -3.17
CA GLY A 63 -2.20 7.00 -2.50
C GLY A 63 -1.18 7.72 -3.37
N VAL A 64 -0.15 8.27 -2.75
CA VAL A 64 0.90 9.02 -3.43
C VAL A 64 2.02 8.08 -3.86
N ARG A 65 2.45 8.19 -5.12
CA ARG A 65 3.67 7.55 -5.59
C ARG A 65 4.86 8.48 -5.39
N PRO A 66 5.88 8.09 -4.64
CA PRO A 66 7.08 8.90 -4.45
C PRO A 66 8.00 8.78 -5.67
N LEU A 67 7.62 9.40 -6.78
CA LEU A 67 8.42 9.40 -8.00
C LEU A 67 9.57 10.41 -7.88
N VAL A 68 10.73 10.06 -8.45
CA VAL A 68 11.85 11.01 -8.56
C VAL A 68 11.57 11.97 -9.72
N LYS A 69 11.47 13.25 -9.42
CA LYS A 69 11.35 14.29 -10.45
C LYS A 69 12.67 14.38 -11.23
N GLU A 70 12.61 14.22 -12.52
CA GLU A 70 13.72 14.53 -13.44
C GLU A 70 13.43 15.87 -14.09
N ASP A 71 14.46 16.72 -14.17
CA ASP A 71 14.35 18.13 -14.58
C ASP A 71 13.77 18.36 -15.99
N SER A 72 13.61 17.30 -16.78
CA SER A 72 13.16 17.38 -18.17
C SER A 72 11.82 16.70 -18.48
N SER A 73 11.12 16.09 -17.54
CA SER A 73 9.87 15.37 -17.83
C SER A 73 8.64 16.04 -17.26
N SER A 74 7.85 16.70 -18.11
CA SER A 74 6.50 17.19 -17.79
C SER A 74 5.43 16.09 -17.86
N ASN A 75 5.79 14.86 -18.27
CA ASN A 75 4.84 13.80 -18.57
C ASN A 75 4.92 12.69 -17.52
N LEU A 76 3.91 12.56 -16.65
CA LEU A 76 3.82 11.57 -15.57
C LEU A 76 4.05 10.13 -16.05
N GLY A 77 3.54 9.78 -17.23
CA GLY A 77 3.65 8.43 -17.78
C GLY A 77 5.08 8.05 -18.21
N LYS A 78 5.99 9.03 -18.33
CA LYS A 78 7.39 8.85 -18.71
C LYS A 78 8.37 9.02 -17.55
N THR A 79 7.88 9.41 -16.37
CA THR A 79 8.73 9.56 -15.19
C THR A 79 9.31 8.21 -14.80
N THR A 80 10.63 8.15 -14.61
CA THR A 80 11.31 6.91 -14.22
C THR A 80 10.77 6.37 -12.90
N ARG A 81 10.58 5.06 -12.88
CA ARG A 81 10.21 4.32 -11.65
C ARG A 81 11.41 3.68 -10.98
N ASP A 82 12.61 4.10 -11.36
CA ASP A 82 13.83 3.68 -10.71
C ASP A 82 14.01 4.43 -9.39
N HIS A 83 14.69 3.80 -8.45
CA HIS A 83 15.02 4.46 -7.21
C HIS A 83 16.34 5.23 -7.34
N LYS A 84 16.46 6.30 -6.56
CA LYS A 84 17.70 7.06 -6.41
C LYS A 84 18.06 7.17 -4.94
N VAL A 85 19.37 7.07 -4.68
CA VAL A 85 19.92 7.25 -3.34
C VAL A 85 20.57 8.62 -3.26
N PHE A 86 20.09 9.44 -2.35
CA PHE A 86 20.62 10.77 -2.08
C PHE A 86 21.36 10.77 -0.74
N ARG A 87 22.34 11.63 -0.62
CA ARG A 87 23.07 11.85 0.62
C ARG A 87 23.03 13.36 0.97
N PRO A 88 21.91 13.86 1.50
CA PRO A 88 21.77 15.29 1.79
C PRO A 88 22.76 15.78 2.87
N LEU A 89 23.15 14.91 3.80
CA LEU A 89 24.15 15.18 4.82
C LEU A 89 25.12 14.00 4.96
N SER A 90 26.24 14.22 5.64
CA SER A 90 27.30 13.21 5.77
C SER A 90 26.86 11.88 6.36
N ASN A 91 25.84 11.90 7.22
CA ASN A 91 25.33 10.75 7.97
C ASN A 91 23.85 10.42 7.66
N ILE A 92 23.24 11.11 6.67
CA ILE A 92 21.88 10.86 6.23
C ILE A 92 21.86 10.34 4.80
N TYR A 93 21.15 9.25 4.59
CA TYR A 93 20.89 8.67 3.28
C TYR A 93 19.39 8.61 3.06
N SER A 94 18.95 9.09 1.92
CA SER A 94 17.55 9.04 1.51
C SER A 94 17.43 8.20 0.25
N ILE A 95 16.53 7.23 0.25
CA ILE A 95 16.15 6.46 -0.92
C ILE A 95 14.76 6.88 -1.35
N VAL A 96 14.61 7.25 -2.61
CA VAL A 96 13.36 7.76 -3.16
C VAL A 96 13.05 7.06 -4.48
N GLY A 97 11.78 6.87 -4.80
CA GLY A 97 11.34 6.17 -6.02
C GLY A 97 11.30 4.65 -5.84
N GLY A 98 11.44 3.95 -6.97
CA GLY A 98 11.40 2.49 -7.02
C GLY A 98 9.99 1.91 -7.07
N LYS A 99 9.92 0.59 -6.96
CA LYS A 99 8.67 -0.18 -6.96
C LYS A 99 8.58 -1.04 -5.71
N TYR A 100 7.37 -1.29 -5.24
CA TYR A 100 7.14 -2.21 -4.13
C TYR A 100 7.81 -3.57 -4.35
N THR A 101 7.75 -4.09 -5.56
CA THR A 101 8.35 -5.39 -5.91
C THR A 101 9.89 -5.39 -5.90
N THR A 102 10.53 -4.23 -5.95
CA THR A 102 12.01 -4.10 -5.91
C THR A 102 12.55 -3.72 -4.53
N PHE A 103 11.70 -3.68 -3.50
CA PHE A 103 12.07 -3.25 -2.14
C PHE A 103 13.33 -3.94 -1.60
N ARG A 104 13.47 -5.25 -1.83
CA ARG A 104 14.61 -6.02 -1.36
C ARG A 104 15.92 -5.55 -2.01
N VAL A 105 15.90 -5.30 -3.32
CA VAL A 105 17.07 -4.83 -4.07
C VAL A 105 17.44 -3.42 -3.63
N MET A 106 16.45 -2.55 -3.47
CA MET A 106 16.64 -1.19 -2.96
C MET A 106 17.27 -1.19 -1.55
N GLY A 107 16.71 -1.98 -0.64
CA GLY A 107 17.26 -2.15 0.71
C GLY A 107 18.67 -2.74 0.71
N GLN A 108 18.93 -3.67 -0.19
CA GLN A 108 20.26 -4.27 -0.36
C GLN A 108 21.30 -3.23 -0.82
N GLU A 109 20.95 -2.40 -1.80
CA GLU A 109 21.84 -1.38 -2.35
C GLU A 109 22.22 -0.33 -1.30
N ILE A 110 21.22 0.25 -0.63
CA ILE A 110 21.50 1.26 0.40
C ILE A 110 22.29 0.70 1.58
N THR A 111 21.97 -0.53 2.00
CA THR A 111 22.70 -1.20 3.09
C THR A 111 24.14 -1.46 2.69
N ARG A 112 24.38 -1.96 1.48
CA ARG A 112 25.74 -2.14 0.94
C ARG A 112 26.53 -0.84 0.98
N ASN A 113 25.94 0.25 0.48
CA ASN A 113 26.61 1.55 0.44
C ASN A 113 26.96 2.07 1.84
N LEU A 114 26.08 1.87 2.82
CA LEU A 114 26.32 2.27 4.22
C LEU A 114 27.41 1.43 4.86
N VAL A 115 27.32 0.10 4.74
CA VAL A 115 28.20 -0.85 5.40
C VAL A 115 29.64 -0.71 4.88
N LEU A 116 29.81 -0.64 3.55
CA LEU A 116 31.13 -0.48 2.94
C LEU A 116 31.76 0.87 3.28
N LYS A 117 30.99 1.96 3.31
CA LYS A 117 31.50 3.27 3.74
C LYS A 117 31.97 3.31 5.18
N LYS A 118 31.42 2.47 6.03
CA LYS A 118 31.82 2.34 7.45
C LYS A 118 32.94 1.34 7.66
N GLY A 119 33.47 0.73 6.60
CA GLY A 119 34.55 -0.25 6.67
C GLY A 119 34.11 -1.64 7.13
N PHE A 120 32.81 -1.93 7.16
CA PHE A 120 32.33 -3.25 7.53
C PHE A 120 32.25 -4.17 6.30
N SER A 121 32.30 -5.48 6.53
CA SER A 121 32.07 -6.48 5.50
C SER A 121 30.58 -6.55 5.16
N TYR A 122 30.27 -6.78 3.88
CA TYR A 122 28.90 -6.92 3.39
C TYR A 122 28.64 -8.34 2.89
N ASN A 123 27.54 -8.95 3.35
CA ASN A 123 27.09 -10.26 2.88
C ASN A 123 25.73 -10.17 2.19
N SER A 124 25.74 -10.24 0.85
CA SER A 124 24.52 -10.16 0.04
C SER A 124 23.53 -11.32 0.22
N ASN A 125 24.00 -12.47 0.74
CA ASN A 125 23.17 -13.65 0.89
C ASN A 125 22.18 -13.55 2.08
N LEU A 126 22.44 -12.65 3.03
CA LEU A 126 21.52 -12.44 4.15
C LEU A 126 20.13 -11.98 3.71
N THR A 127 20.03 -11.20 2.65
CA THR A 127 18.75 -10.69 2.14
C THR A 127 17.95 -11.73 1.35
N LYS A 128 18.55 -12.87 1.02
CA LYS A 128 17.89 -13.98 0.30
C LYS A 128 17.22 -14.97 1.24
N ARG A 129 17.44 -14.85 2.54
CA ARG A 129 16.79 -15.72 3.53
C ARG A 129 15.32 -15.35 3.67
N PRO A 130 14.43 -16.33 3.86
CA PRO A 130 13.04 -16.06 4.17
C PRO A 130 12.91 -15.13 5.40
N LEU A 131 11.96 -14.22 5.35
CA LEU A 131 11.58 -13.43 6.52
C LEU A 131 10.99 -14.36 7.59
N ARG A 132 11.11 -13.97 8.85
CA ARG A 132 10.43 -14.69 9.93
C ARG A 132 8.93 -14.67 9.68
N GLN A 133 8.29 -15.82 9.82
CA GLN A 133 6.83 -15.88 9.76
C GLN A 133 6.22 -15.09 10.92
N LYS A 134 5.06 -14.50 10.66
CA LYS A 134 4.27 -13.88 11.72
C LYS A 134 3.86 -14.95 12.74
N LYS A 135 3.84 -14.56 14.02
CA LYS A 135 3.43 -15.46 15.11
C LYS A 135 1.92 -15.74 15.13
N TYR A 136 1.15 -15.00 14.35
CA TYR A 136 -0.30 -15.13 14.26
C TYR A 136 -0.73 -15.21 12.80
N ALA A 137 -1.75 -16.01 12.52
CA ALA A 137 -2.33 -16.13 11.18
C ALA A 137 -3.43 -15.07 11.02
N LEU A 138 -3.39 -14.32 9.92
CA LEU A 138 -4.46 -13.36 9.56
C LEU A 138 -5.70 -14.04 8.97
N GLN A 139 -5.66 -15.36 8.79
CA GLN A 139 -6.76 -16.11 8.19
C GLN A 139 -7.66 -16.73 9.29
N GLY A 140 -8.74 -16.05 9.58
CA GLY A 140 -9.91 -16.69 10.16
C GLY A 140 -10.67 -17.47 9.07
N LYS A 141 -11.11 -18.70 9.36
CA LYS A 141 -11.84 -19.54 8.40
C LYS A 141 -13.28 -19.09 8.11
N ASN A 142 -13.83 -18.16 8.79
CA ASN A 142 -15.17 -17.58 8.59
C ASN A 142 -15.03 -16.13 8.97
N ASP A 143 -15.26 -15.18 8.17
CA ASP A 143 -15.33 -13.72 8.34
C ASP A 143 -15.23 -13.13 9.79
N GLU A 144 -14.98 -13.96 10.78
CA GLU A 144 -14.77 -13.64 12.18
C GLU A 144 -13.27 -13.51 12.48
N ILE A 145 -12.88 -12.31 12.84
CA ILE A 145 -11.51 -12.01 13.27
C ILE A 145 -11.41 -12.35 14.76
N GLY A 146 -10.70 -13.42 15.08
CA GLY A 146 -10.50 -13.85 16.46
C GLY A 146 -9.72 -12.82 17.29
N THR A 147 -10.02 -12.75 18.57
CA THR A 147 -9.34 -11.86 19.53
C THR A 147 -7.82 -12.08 19.54
N GLU A 148 -7.36 -13.30 19.33
CA GLU A 148 -5.92 -13.63 19.24
C GLU A 148 -5.22 -12.90 18.09
N VAL A 149 -5.89 -12.75 16.93
CA VAL A 149 -5.36 -12.01 15.79
C VAL A 149 -5.24 -10.53 16.12
N ILE A 150 -6.27 -9.96 16.73
CA ILE A 150 -6.28 -8.55 17.15
C ILE A 150 -5.17 -8.30 18.16
N ASN A 151 -5.07 -9.09 19.22
CA ASN A 151 -4.02 -8.97 20.22
C ASN A 151 -2.62 -9.11 19.60
N GLY A 152 -2.44 -10.10 18.73
CA GLY A 152 -1.18 -10.28 18.02
C GLY A 152 -0.77 -9.07 17.17
N ILE A 153 -1.73 -8.42 16.52
CA ILE A 153 -1.50 -7.18 15.77
C ILE A 153 -1.14 -6.02 16.71
N LEU A 154 -1.90 -5.82 17.77
CA LEU A 154 -1.69 -4.74 18.74
C LEU A 154 -0.30 -4.84 19.40
N GLU A 155 0.12 -6.03 19.77
CA GLU A 155 1.41 -6.28 20.41
C GLU A 155 2.61 -6.10 19.44
N ASN A 156 2.46 -6.47 18.18
CA ASN A 156 3.60 -6.60 17.27
C ASN A 156 3.66 -5.56 16.14
N GLU A 157 2.58 -4.82 15.85
CA GLU A 157 2.51 -3.98 14.65
C GLU A 157 2.38 -2.46 14.92
N LYS A 158 2.58 -2.00 16.15
CA LYS A 158 2.55 -0.57 16.52
C LYS A 158 1.33 0.17 15.98
N VAL A 159 0.17 -0.39 16.19
CA VAL A 159 -1.11 0.26 15.86
C VAL A 159 -1.27 1.53 16.69
N LYS A 160 -1.69 2.62 16.05
CA LYS A 160 -1.89 3.92 16.71
C LYS A 160 -3.35 4.36 16.74
N THR A 161 -4.14 3.89 15.81
CA THR A 161 -5.55 4.29 15.68
C THR A 161 -6.41 3.09 15.30
N PHE A 162 -7.71 3.21 15.57
CA PHE A 162 -8.69 2.23 15.09
C PHE A 162 -8.63 2.01 13.57
N HIS A 163 -8.43 3.08 12.83
CA HIS A 163 -8.25 3.01 11.37
C HIS A 163 -7.01 2.20 10.99
N ASP A 164 -5.91 2.34 11.72
CA ASP A 164 -4.71 1.54 11.51
C ASP A 164 -4.98 0.05 11.68
N LEU A 165 -5.75 -0.31 12.71
CA LEU A 165 -6.11 -1.70 12.97
C LEU A 165 -7.00 -2.25 11.86
N VAL A 166 -8.13 -1.61 11.64
CA VAL A 166 -9.22 -2.16 10.81
C VAL A 166 -8.85 -2.11 9.32
N VAL A 167 -8.43 -0.96 8.84
CA VAL A 167 -8.19 -0.77 7.39
C VAL A 167 -6.82 -1.30 6.98
N ARG A 168 -5.78 -0.97 7.75
CA ARG A 168 -4.41 -1.24 7.31
C ARG A 168 -3.89 -2.63 7.72
N ARG A 169 -4.43 -3.24 8.78
CA ARG A 169 -3.98 -4.57 9.24
C ARG A 169 -4.97 -5.66 8.94
N LEU A 170 -6.24 -5.40 9.17
CA LEU A 170 -7.31 -6.38 8.95
C LEU A 170 -7.86 -6.35 7.53
N GLY A 171 -7.56 -5.30 6.75
CA GLY A 171 -7.98 -5.18 5.35
C GLY A 171 -9.48 -5.00 5.18
N VAL A 172 -10.18 -4.53 6.21
CA VAL A 172 -11.62 -4.32 6.16
C VAL A 172 -11.93 -2.99 5.50
N PRO A 173 -12.61 -2.97 4.36
CA PRO A 173 -13.02 -1.73 3.72
C PRO A 173 -14.00 -0.98 4.62
N GLY A 174 -13.77 0.34 4.76
CA GLY A 174 -14.40 1.23 5.73
C GLY A 174 -15.89 1.49 5.56
N LYS A 175 -16.74 0.45 5.49
CA LYS A 175 -18.21 0.62 5.54
C LYS A 175 -18.87 -0.29 6.57
N SER A 176 -19.41 0.38 7.55
CA SER A 176 -20.70 0.18 8.24
C SER A 176 -21.05 -1.11 8.99
N HIS A 177 -20.48 -2.25 8.74
CA HIS A 177 -20.94 -3.48 9.41
C HIS A 177 -20.25 -3.76 10.75
N TRP A 178 -19.17 -3.09 11.06
CA TRP A 178 -18.36 -3.33 12.28
C TRP A 178 -18.85 -2.59 13.52
N LYS A 179 -19.87 -1.75 13.40
CA LYS A 179 -20.41 -1.02 14.56
C LYS A 179 -21.16 -1.88 15.58
N GLN A 180 -21.39 -3.16 15.28
CA GLN A 180 -22.33 -3.96 16.10
C GLN A 180 -21.71 -5.11 16.91
N SER A 181 -20.45 -5.50 16.72
CA SER A 181 -19.98 -6.73 17.36
C SER A 181 -18.70 -6.64 18.20
N VAL A 182 -17.99 -5.53 18.21
CA VAL A 182 -16.79 -5.39 19.04
C VAL A 182 -16.77 -4.01 19.69
N CYS A 183 -16.85 -3.97 21.02
CA CYS A 183 -16.59 -2.75 21.78
C CYS A 183 -15.09 -2.50 21.78
N PHE A 184 -14.63 -1.63 20.89
CA PHE A 184 -13.21 -1.30 20.72
C PHE A 184 -12.71 -0.26 21.73
N ASP A 185 -13.62 0.36 22.47
CA ASP A 185 -13.26 1.40 23.45
C ASP A 185 -12.34 0.87 24.55
N ASP A 186 -12.45 -0.42 24.87
CA ASP A 186 -11.61 -1.07 25.89
C ASP A 186 -10.14 -1.29 25.45
N PHE A 187 -9.84 -1.19 24.14
CA PHE A 187 -8.48 -1.40 23.61
C PHE A 187 -7.64 -0.13 23.46
N PHE A 188 -8.26 1.06 23.52
CA PHE A 188 -7.59 2.33 23.27
C PHE A 188 -7.59 3.28 24.48
N ILE A 189 -8.12 2.84 25.63
CA ILE A 189 -8.01 3.59 26.87
C ILE A 189 -6.75 3.13 27.61
N ASN A 190 -5.62 3.76 27.26
CA ASN A 190 -4.48 4.05 28.17
C ASN A 190 -3.46 4.93 27.44
#